data_763bba446ba5fd2d0f6eade7e176a9f2
#
_entry.id   763bba446ba5fd2d0f6eade7e176a9f2
#
_cell.length_a   1.000
_cell.length_b   1.000
_cell.length_c   1.000
_cell.angle_alpha   90.00
_cell.angle_beta   90.00
_cell.angle_gamma   90.00
#
_symmetry.space_group_name_H-M   'P 1'
#
loop_
_entity.id
_entity.type
_entity.pdbx_description
1 polymer ?
#
loop_
_entity_poly.entity_id
_entity_poly.type
_entity_poly.pdbx_seq_one_letter_code
_entity_poly.pdbx_strand_id
1 'polypeptide(L)'
;MSQITLPPLTLPLEEQARILYFAGWTLTDIATRLERPVSTVSAWKNNKKWDSATTYQRLQSAVETRYIYLMYKEGKSNADYKELDQIARHLKDLFFPKTEKSDEKKRHRKAKDISPEEFAEIITGAWEEAGFKYQKDFITKSAKHKISMLLKGRQTGLTWSLAVGRCLIRAVELGHNQIYISSSQKQAFQARDYIKKFIEEHTGVKLMGTEEVELPNGAKIYFLATNFATAQGYSGDVTVDEYAWMQNYDLLTEVVKACATLKQFNIVMSSTPSMISHPSHKAWKGITESNTAGVKFTKKQTQKGILCDDYIYRQTITVEDAIEGGNDLIDIDQLKRLFPDSYNFLYMAEWLTKSDSLFDANAIMRNMVPAFSEWLDYNERLDRPYGDKPVIIGYDPALTTDASAVVVIATPTKDYPYYRVLEKYNYHGNRFEEQAAAIKQLTERFNVLHIGIDSTAIGAAVYQLVQEDFYNTTGKQGTAALKYMLVTQGQGLFRQNRLKFSQDWTEIFECFMAITTGTTRSDSIVIETSRTQANAHGDYAWAILYGIGFYESITGETHEQEARGGVY
;
A
#
# COMPACT_ATOMS: atom_id res chain seq x y z
N MET A 1 32.35 -11.33 -45.15
CA MET A 1 31.73 -12.19 -44.13
C MET A 1 31.95 -11.51 -42.79
N SER A 2 30.90 -10.99 -42.16
CA SER A 2 30.98 -10.33 -40.86
C SER A 2 31.40 -11.36 -39.82
N GLN A 3 32.46 -11.06 -39.07
CA GLN A 3 32.93 -11.91 -37.97
C GLN A 3 31.78 -12.03 -36.92
N ILE A 4 31.18 -13.20 -36.85
CA ILE A 4 30.32 -13.55 -35.75
C ILE A 4 31.23 -13.78 -34.54
N THR A 5 31.36 -12.77 -33.69
CA THR A 5 32.08 -12.89 -32.42
C THR A 5 31.20 -13.68 -31.49
N LEU A 6 31.56 -14.94 -31.24
CA LEU A 6 30.90 -15.73 -30.18
C LEU A 6 31.17 -15.10 -28.82
N PRO A 7 30.18 -15.12 -27.91
CA PRO A 7 30.40 -14.67 -26.53
C PRO A 7 31.49 -15.50 -25.85
N PRO A 8 32.21 -14.93 -24.87
CA PRO A 8 33.17 -15.68 -24.07
C PRO A 8 32.45 -16.83 -23.36
N LEU A 9 32.83 -17.94 -23.68
CA LEU A 9 32.63 -19.35 -23.39
C LEU A 9 32.12 -19.75 -22.00
N THR A 10 30.83 -19.72 -21.84
CA THR A 10 30.16 -20.52 -20.80
C THR A 10 29.27 -21.63 -21.37
N LEU A 11 29.11 -21.69 -22.70
CA LEU A 11 28.29 -22.71 -23.33
C LEU A 11 29.09 -23.98 -23.60
N PRO A 12 28.51 -25.19 -23.42
CA PRO A 12 29.12 -26.45 -23.84
C PRO A 12 29.54 -26.42 -25.29
N LEU A 13 30.66 -27.07 -25.64
CA LEU A 13 31.19 -27.08 -27.01
C LEU A 13 30.18 -27.60 -28.05
N GLU A 14 29.35 -28.56 -27.66
CA GLU A 14 28.26 -29.07 -28.50
C GLU A 14 27.23 -27.98 -28.86
N GLU A 15 26.86 -27.14 -27.92
CA GLU A 15 25.94 -26.03 -28.14
C GLU A 15 26.58 -24.94 -29.01
N GLN A 16 27.86 -24.65 -28.82
CA GLN A 16 28.58 -23.73 -29.68
C GLN A 16 28.63 -24.25 -31.14
N ALA A 17 28.86 -25.54 -31.31
CA ALA A 17 28.86 -26.19 -32.62
C ALA A 17 27.48 -26.10 -33.30
N ARG A 18 26.40 -26.32 -32.53
CA ARG A 18 25.02 -26.21 -33.02
C ARG A 18 24.69 -24.80 -33.50
N ILE A 19 25.09 -23.77 -32.75
CA ILE A 19 24.89 -22.35 -33.10
C ILE A 19 25.59 -22.03 -34.41
N LEU A 20 26.84 -22.42 -34.54
CA LEU A 20 27.63 -22.20 -35.78
C LEU A 20 27.02 -22.93 -36.97
N TYR A 21 26.54 -24.17 -36.78
CA TYR A 21 25.86 -24.94 -37.80
C TYR A 21 24.58 -24.27 -38.29
N PHE A 22 23.76 -23.76 -37.40
CA PHE A 22 22.53 -23.03 -37.74
C PHE A 22 22.84 -21.68 -38.40
N ALA A 23 24.02 -21.10 -38.14
CA ALA A 23 24.52 -19.91 -38.81
C ALA A 23 25.10 -20.20 -40.21
N GLY A 24 25.07 -21.46 -40.67
CA GLY A 24 25.49 -21.87 -42.01
C GLY A 24 26.97 -22.25 -42.15
N TRP A 25 27.68 -22.49 -41.02
CA TRP A 25 29.07 -22.94 -41.05
C TRP A 25 29.16 -24.43 -41.46
N THR A 26 30.25 -24.79 -42.17
CA THR A 26 30.49 -26.19 -42.51
C THR A 26 31.02 -26.96 -41.28
N LEU A 27 30.81 -28.29 -41.26
CA LEU A 27 31.31 -29.12 -40.14
C LEU A 27 32.84 -29.01 -40.00
N THR A 28 33.56 -28.82 -41.09
CA THR A 28 35.01 -28.64 -41.08
C THR A 28 35.42 -27.32 -40.43
N ASP A 29 34.75 -26.22 -40.79
CA ASP A 29 35.02 -24.91 -40.22
C ASP A 29 34.69 -24.88 -38.70
N ILE A 30 33.59 -25.50 -38.31
CA ILE A 30 33.19 -25.65 -36.91
C ILE A 30 34.24 -26.48 -36.13
N ALA A 31 34.67 -27.60 -36.70
CA ALA A 31 35.66 -28.46 -36.08
C ALA A 31 37.00 -27.72 -35.86
N THR A 32 37.45 -27.00 -36.88
CA THR A 32 38.65 -26.15 -36.79
C THR A 32 38.50 -25.06 -35.73
N ARG A 33 37.35 -24.39 -35.69
CA ARG A 33 37.08 -23.28 -34.75
C ARG A 33 37.02 -23.74 -33.30
N LEU A 34 36.48 -24.94 -33.06
CA LEU A 34 36.28 -25.47 -31.71
C LEU A 34 37.43 -26.42 -31.29
N GLU A 35 38.47 -26.55 -32.14
CA GLU A 35 39.62 -27.45 -31.89
C GLU A 35 39.19 -28.91 -31.59
N ARG A 36 38.22 -29.41 -32.38
CA ARG A 36 37.68 -30.78 -32.23
C ARG A 36 37.73 -31.52 -33.58
N PRO A 37 37.84 -32.85 -33.54
CA PRO A 37 37.74 -33.64 -34.75
C PRO A 37 36.40 -33.44 -35.47
N VAL A 38 36.41 -33.43 -36.79
CA VAL A 38 35.18 -33.31 -37.63
C VAL A 38 34.20 -34.45 -37.31
N SER A 39 34.72 -35.66 -36.99
CA SER A 39 33.92 -36.81 -36.59
C SER A 39 33.10 -36.53 -35.31
N THR A 40 33.66 -35.80 -34.34
CA THR A 40 32.98 -35.42 -33.11
C THR A 40 31.82 -34.46 -33.40
N VAL A 41 32.05 -33.43 -34.21
CA VAL A 41 31.02 -32.46 -34.61
C VAL A 41 29.91 -33.13 -35.41
N SER A 42 30.29 -34.08 -36.31
CA SER A 42 29.34 -34.89 -37.07
C SER A 42 28.49 -35.79 -36.16
N ALA A 43 29.10 -36.39 -35.13
CA ALA A 43 28.37 -37.20 -34.13
C ALA A 43 27.36 -36.36 -33.37
N TRP A 44 27.70 -35.15 -32.90
CA TRP A 44 26.78 -34.21 -32.28
C TRP A 44 25.61 -33.87 -33.19
N LYS A 45 25.92 -33.51 -34.46
CA LYS A 45 24.91 -33.18 -35.48
C LYS A 45 23.91 -34.33 -35.64
N ASN A 46 24.40 -35.55 -35.81
CA ASN A 46 23.55 -36.71 -36.04
C ASN A 46 22.75 -37.14 -34.82
N ASN A 47 23.36 -37.17 -33.63
CA ASN A 47 22.72 -37.54 -32.37
C ASN A 47 21.59 -36.55 -31.99
N LYS A 48 21.79 -35.26 -32.25
CA LYS A 48 20.82 -34.21 -31.94
C LYS A 48 19.95 -33.84 -33.14
N LYS A 49 20.09 -34.53 -34.25
CA LYS A 49 19.26 -34.37 -35.46
C LYS A 49 19.18 -32.90 -35.94
N TRP A 50 20.30 -32.19 -36.02
CA TRP A 50 20.31 -30.75 -36.39
C TRP A 50 19.73 -30.48 -37.77
N ASP A 51 19.82 -31.42 -38.73
CA ASP A 51 19.22 -31.29 -40.08
C ASP A 51 17.70 -31.24 -40.06
N SER A 52 17.07 -31.89 -39.05
CA SER A 52 15.62 -31.93 -38.89
C SER A 52 15.07 -30.74 -38.10
N ALA A 53 15.94 -29.80 -37.69
CA ALA A 53 15.50 -28.61 -36.95
C ALA A 53 14.58 -27.75 -37.84
N THR A 54 13.42 -27.42 -37.29
CA THR A 54 12.44 -26.54 -37.94
C THR A 54 12.97 -25.11 -38.05
N THR A 55 12.41 -24.33 -38.95
CA THR A 55 12.73 -22.89 -39.06
C THR A 55 12.56 -22.16 -37.73
N TYR A 56 11.55 -22.55 -36.96
CA TYR A 56 11.28 -22.01 -35.62
C TYR A 56 12.45 -22.29 -34.68
N GLN A 57 12.93 -23.52 -34.60
CA GLN A 57 14.06 -23.90 -33.74
C GLN A 57 15.36 -23.18 -34.12
N ARG A 58 15.58 -22.93 -35.39
CA ARG A 58 16.74 -22.17 -35.87
C ARG A 58 16.65 -20.69 -35.49
N LEU A 59 15.46 -20.08 -35.65
CA LEU A 59 15.20 -18.70 -35.25
C LEU A 59 15.34 -18.53 -33.73
N GLN A 60 14.80 -19.44 -32.96
CA GLN A 60 14.92 -19.44 -31.51
C GLN A 60 16.39 -19.47 -31.07
N SER A 61 17.19 -20.38 -31.63
CA SER A 61 18.63 -20.47 -31.35
C SER A 61 19.38 -19.18 -31.70
N ALA A 62 19.03 -18.53 -32.79
CA ALA A 62 19.64 -17.27 -33.20
C ALA A 62 19.30 -16.12 -32.22
N VAL A 63 18.05 -16.04 -31.77
CA VAL A 63 17.58 -15.03 -30.82
C VAL A 63 18.23 -15.23 -29.44
N GLU A 64 18.27 -16.46 -28.95
CA GLU A 64 18.96 -16.82 -27.70
C GLU A 64 20.45 -16.46 -27.74
N THR A 65 21.13 -16.79 -28.83
CA THR A 65 22.55 -16.48 -29.01
C THR A 65 22.78 -14.96 -28.98
N ARG A 66 21.94 -14.19 -29.67
CA ARG A 66 22.05 -12.73 -29.70
C ARG A 66 21.78 -12.11 -28.33
N TYR A 67 20.80 -12.64 -27.58
CA TYR A 67 20.51 -12.22 -26.22
C TYR A 67 21.70 -12.46 -25.30
N ILE A 68 22.26 -13.67 -25.30
CA ILE A 68 23.43 -14.02 -24.49
C ILE A 68 24.62 -13.13 -24.84
N TYR A 69 24.88 -12.89 -26.13
CA TYR A 69 25.94 -12.00 -26.58
C TYR A 69 25.78 -10.59 -26.01
N LEU A 70 24.58 -10.02 -26.09
CA LEU A 70 24.31 -8.67 -25.56
C LEU A 70 24.36 -8.62 -24.04
N MET A 71 23.98 -9.69 -23.35
CA MET A 71 24.09 -9.77 -21.89
C MET A 71 25.52 -9.66 -21.39
N TYR A 72 26.46 -10.32 -22.07
CA TYR A 72 27.89 -10.36 -21.69
C TYR A 72 28.76 -9.29 -22.37
N LYS A 73 28.22 -8.51 -23.30
CA LYS A 73 28.96 -7.45 -23.96
C LYS A 73 29.38 -6.37 -22.96
N GLU A 74 30.68 -6.10 -22.85
CA GLU A 74 31.21 -4.96 -22.10
C GLU A 74 31.00 -3.65 -22.88
N GLY A 75 30.75 -2.55 -22.17
CA GLY A 75 30.56 -1.23 -22.79
C GLY A 75 29.31 -1.11 -23.67
N LYS A 76 28.16 -1.59 -23.16
CA LYS A 76 26.88 -1.55 -23.88
C LYS A 76 26.45 -0.12 -24.20
N SER A 77 26.03 0.11 -25.44
CA SER A 77 25.41 1.34 -25.91
C SER A 77 23.90 1.37 -25.57
N ASN A 78 23.29 2.54 -25.66
CA ASN A 78 21.82 2.66 -25.53
C ASN A 78 21.05 1.84 -26.57
N ALA A 79 21.65 1.59 -27.75
CA ALA A 79 21.05 0.73 -28.75
C ALA A 79 21.09 -0.75 -28.33
N ASP A 80 22.18 -1.19 -27.68
CA ASP A 80 22.30 -2.56 -27.15
C ASP A 80 21.27 -2.83 -26.06
N TYR A 81 21.02 -1.87 -25.17
CA TYR A 81 19.98 -2.01 -24.13
C TYR A 81 18.56 -2.07 -24.73
N LYS A 82 18.27 -1.28 -25.77
CA LYS A 82 16.99 -1.35 -26.47
C LYS A 82 16.80 -2.70 -27.16
N GLU A 83 17.85 -3.22 -27.79
CA GLU A 83 17.82 -4.52 -28.45
C GLU A 83 17.64 -5.65 -27.42
N LEU A 84 18.33 -5.60 -26.27
CA LEU A 84 18.14 -6.52 -25.15
C LEU A 84 16.68 -6.56 -24.69
N ASP A 85 16.06 -5.40 -24.47
CA ASP A 85 14.66 -5.32 -24.04
C ASP A 85 13.70 -5.89 -25.10
N GLN A 86 13.94 -5.62 -26.36
CA GLN A 86 13.15 -6.20 -27.46
C GLN A 86 13.27 -7.73 -27.50
N ILE A 87 14.51 -8.25 -27.41
CA ILE A 87 14.75 -9.69 -27.43
C ILE A 87 14.15 -10.35 -26.20
N ALA A 88 14.29 -9.77 -25.01
CA ALA A 88 13.71 -10.28 -23.77
C ALA A 88 12.17 -10.40 -23.86
N ARG A 89 11.49 -9.42 -24.47
CA ARG A 89 10.05 -9.49 -24.72
C ARG A 89 9.68 -10.63 -25.66
N HIS A 90 10.41 -10.79 -26.75
CA HIS A 90 10.19 -11.90 -27.69
C HIS A 90 10.46 -13.27 -27.06
N LEU A 91 11.53 -13.40 -26.26
CA LEU A 91 11.83 -14.65 -25.53
C LEU A 91 10.75 -14.96 -24.51
N LYS A 92 10.24 -13.95 -23.77
CA LYS A 92 9.12 -14.13 -22.83
C LYS A 92 7.88 -14.70 -23.53
N ASP A 93 7.54 -14.18 -24.71
CA ASP A 93 6.38 -14.66 -25.48
C ASP A 93 6.62 -16.07 -26.06
N LEU A 94 7.89 -16.44 -26.32
CA LEU A 94 8.28 -17.76 -26.83
C LEU A 94 8.37 -18.83 -25.75
N PHE A 95 8.98 -18.52 -24.59
CA PHE A 95 9.20 -19.49 -23.50
C PHE A 95 8.02 -19.62 -22.54
N PHE A 96 7.24 -18.58 -22.43
CA PHE A 96 5.98 -18.58 -21.71
C PHE A 96 4.86 -18.25 -22.69
N PRO A 97 4.60 -19.13 -23.68
CA PRO A 97 3.42 -18.96 -24.50
C PRO A 97 2.28 -18.85 -23.50
N LYS A 98 1.55 -17.75 -23.57
CA LYS A 98 0.31 -17.63 -22.83
C LYS A 98 -0.41 -18.93 -23.09
N THR A 99 -0.49 -19.80 -22.06
CA THR A 99 -1.31 -21.00 -22.16
C THR A 99 -2.61 -20.53 -22.78
N GLU A 100 -3.01 -21.14 -23.89
CA GLU A 100 -4.35 -21.04 -24.40
C GLU A 100 -5.32 -21.58 -23.32
N LYS A 101 -5.49 -20.78 -22.26
CA LYS A 101 -6.83 -20.65 -21.73
C LYS A 101 -7.57 -20.13 -22.93
N SER A 102 -8.58 -20.89 -23.35
CA SER A 102 -9.54 -20.45 -24.34
C SER A 102 -9.86 -18.97 -24.13
N ASP A 103 -8.93 -18.14 -24.61
CA ASP A 103 -9.15 -16.75 -24.89
C ASP A 103 -9.96 -16.77 -26.19
N GLU A 104 -11.25 -17.07 -26.07
CA GLU A 104 -12.13 -16.06 -26.61
C GLU A 104 -11.55 -14.75 -26.08
N LYS A 105 -10.77 -14.05 -26.91
CA LYS A 105 -10.45 -12.63 -26.72
C LYS A 105 -11.82 -12.01 -26.50
N LYS A 106 -12.23 -11.86 -25.23
CA LYS A 106 -13.38 -11.03 -24.87
C LYS A 106 -12.99 -9.70 -25.48
N ARG A 107 -13.50 -9.42 -26.68
CA ARG A 107 -13.37 -8.11 -27.31
C ARG A 107 -13.96 -7.19 -26.29
N HIS A 108 -13.11 -6.41 -25.59
CA HIS A 108 -13.60 -5.44 -24.61
C HIS A 108 -14.63 -4.60 -25.37
N ARG A 109 -15.88 -4.66 -24.93
CA ARG A 109 -16.93 -3.78 -25.44
C ARG A 109 -16.47 -2.34 -25.14
N LYS A 110 -16.61 -1.45 -26.10
CA LYS A 110 -16.41 -0.02 -25.84
C LYS A 110 -17.66 0.51 -25.15
N ALA A 111 -17.51 1.55 -24.31
CA ALA A 111 -18.64 2.18 -23.62
C ALA A 111 -19.77 2.59 -24.58
N LYS A 112 -19.44 2.96 -25.82
CA LYS A 112 -20.42 3.32 -26.88
C LYS A 112 -21.15 2.13 -27.52
N ASP A 113 -20.71 0.89 -27.25
CA ASP A 113 -21.28 -0.32 -27.85
C ASP A 113 -22.37 -0.96 -26.95
N ILE A 114 -22.71 -0.30 -25.84
CA ILE A 114 -23.77 -0.69 -24.90
C ILE A 114 -24.71 0.51 -24.69
N SER A 115 -26.03 0.25 -24.71
CA SER A 115 -26.96 1.34 -24.42
C SER A 115 -26.94 1.69 -22.92
N PRO A 116 -27.25 2.96 -22.54
CA PRO A 116 -27.33 3.33 -21.14
C PRO A 116 -28.31 2.46 -20.34
N GLU A 117 -29.42 2.06 -20.95
CA GLU A 117 -30.47 1.24 -20.32
C GLU A 117 -29.96 -0.20 -20.08
N GLU A 118 -29.37 -0.84 -21.11
CA GLU A 118 -28.75 -2.16 -20.97
C GLU A 118 -27.66 -2.17 -19.90
N PHE A 119 -26.84 -1.12 -19.91
CA PHE A 119 -25.76 -0.95 -18.92
C PHE A 119 -26.35 -0.83 -17.51
N ALA A 120 -27.40 -0.03 -17.33
CA ALA A 120 -28.07 0.14 -16.06
C ALA A 120 -28.67 -1.15 -15.53
N GLU A 121 -29.38 -1.90 -16.36
CA GLU A 121 -29.99 -3.17 -15.98
C GLU A 121 -28.96 -4.18 -15.51
N ILE A 122 -27.88 -4.36 -16.27
CA ILE A 122 -26.79 -5.29 -15.92
C ILE A 122 -26.12 -4.90 -14.60
N ILE A 123 -25.74 -3.62 -14.45
CA ILE A 123 -25.01 -3.15 -13.27
C ILE A 123 -25.87 -3.18 -12.01
N THR A 124 -27.13 -2.78 -12.11
CA THR A 124 -28.06 -2.83 -10.97
C THR A 124 -28.35 -4.28 -10.56
N GLY A 125 -28.62 -5.16 -11.53
CA GLY A 125 -28.81 -6.58 -11.26
C GLY A 125 -27.60 -7.23 -10.59
N ALA A 126 -26.40 -6.98 -11.11
CA ALA A 126 -25.17 -7.48 -10.52
C ALA A 126 -24.92 -6.98 -9.09
N TRP A 127 -25.26 -5.71 -8.80
CA TRP A 127 -25.18 -5.18 -7.44
C TRP A 127 -26.18 -5.87 -6.50
N GLU A 128 -27.41 -6.11 -6.94
CA GLU A 128 -28.40 -6.80 -6.12
C GLU A 128 -27.99 -8.24 -5.76
N GLU A 129 -27.20 -8.90 -6.59
CA GLU A 129 -26.65 -10.22 -6.29
C GLU A 129 -25.42 -10.15 -5.37
N ALA A 130 -24.49 -9.19 -5.62
CA ALA A 130 -23.21 -9.14 -4.95
C ALA A 130 -23.22 -8.45 -3.58
N GLY A 131 -24.14 -7.50 -3.36
CA GLY A 131 -24.19 -6.69 -2.13
C GLY A 131 -24.77 -7.46 -0.96
N PHE A 132 -24.13 -7.42 0.21
CA PHE A 132 -24.69 -7.96 1.44
C PHE A 132 -25.90 -7.15 1.93
N LYS A 133 -26.78 -7.79 2.68
CA LYS A 133 -28.00 -7.16 3.19
C LYS A 133 -27.76 -5.87 3.94
N TYR A 134 -26.79 -5.83 4.87
CA TYR A 134 -26.48 -4.63 5.66
C TYR A 134 -25.93 -3.49 4.82
N GLN A 135 -25.21 -3.79 3.73
CA GLN A 135 -24.69 -2.80 2.78
C GLN A 135 -25.84 -2.15 1.99
N LYS A 136 -26.72 -2.97 1.41
CA LYS A 136 -27.91 -2.52 0.69
C LYS A 136 -28.86 -1.73 1.60
N ASP A 137 -29.07 -2.19 2.81
CA ASP A 137 -29.86 -1.50 3.85
C ASP A 137 -29.35 -0.08 4.13
N PHE A 138 -28.04 0.07 4.35
CA PHE A 138 -27.46 1.39 4.59
C PHE A 138 -27.61 2.29 3.37
N ILE A 139 -27.28 1.81 2.17
CA ILE A 139 -27.37 2.60 0.94
C ILE A 139 -28.81 3.07 0.70
N THR A 140 -29.79 2.20 0.85
CA THR A 140 -31.21 2.51 0.68
C THR A 140 -31.73 3.52 1.72
N LYS A 141 -31.33 3.36 2.99
CA LYS A 141 -31.72 4.28 4.07
C LYS A 141 -31.06 5.64 3.91
N SER A 142 -29.74 5.68 3.68
CA SER A 142 -28.98 6.92 3.53
C SER A 142 -29.42 7.76 2.33
N ALA A 143 -29.89 7.12 1.25
CA ALA A 143 -30.40 7.80 0.06
C ALA A 143 -31.62 8.72 0.32
N LYS A 144 -32.37 8.49 1.41
CA LYS A 144 -33.54 9.28 1.82
C LYS A 144 -33.21 10.58 2.55
N HIS A 145 -31.93 10.80 2.89
CA HIS A 145 -31.49 11.90 3.72
C HIS A 145 -30.47 12.75 2.99
N LYS A 146 -30.49 14.07 3.26
CA LYS A 146 -29.55 15.01 2.65
C LYS A 146 -28.11 14.75 3.09
N ILE A 147 -27.92 14.46 4.37
CA ILE A 147 -26.62 14.16 4.99
C ILE A 147 -26.74 12.89 5.79
N SER A 148 -25.84 11.96 5.57
CA SER A 148 -25.73 10.71 6.31
C SER A 148 -24.31 10.50 6.80
N MET A 149 -24.15 10.08 8.03
CA MET A 149 -22.86 9.72 8.63
C MET A 149 -22.87 8.24 9.00
N LEU A 150 -21.81 7.53 8.62
CA LEU A 150 -21.60 6.13 8.92
C LEU A 150 -20.32 5.94 9.73
N LEU A 151 -20.43 5.30 10.89
CA LEU A 151 -19.28 4.71 11.55
C LEU A 151 -19.23 3.22 11.22
N LYS A 152 -18.08 2.76 10.76
CA LYS A 152 -17.90 1.37 10.32
C LYS A 152 -16.76 0.68 11.08
N GLY A 153 -16.93 -0.62 11.33
CA GLY A 153 -15.83 -1.50 11.69
C GLY A 153 -14.95 -1.79 10.46
N ARG A 154 -13.69 -2.15 10.67
CA ARG A 154 -12.79 -2.60 9.60
C ARG A 154 -13.28 -3.90 8.96
N GLN A 155 -12.88 -4.15 7.73
CA GLN A 155 -13.14 -5.37 6.94
C GLN A 155 -14.63 -5.68 6.69
N THR A 156 -15.52 -4.73 6.90
CA THR A 156 -16.96 -4.88 6.61
C THR A 156 -17.31 -4.70 5.13
N GLY A 157 -16.34 -4.49 4.24
CA GLY A 157 -16.60 -4.29 2.80
C GLY A 157 -17.33 -3.00 2.43
N LEU A 158 -17.50 -2.08 3.39
CA LEU A 158 -18.28 -0.85 3.18
C LEU A 158 -17.62 0.14 2.23
N THR A 159 -16.29 0.20 2.15
CA THR A 159 -15.59 1.01 1.12
C THR A 159 -15.97 0.54 -0.29
N TRP A 160 -15.99 -0.77 -0.54
CA TRP A 160 -16.40 -1.35 -1.80
C TRP A 160 -17.89 -1.05 -2.09
N SER A 161 -18.76 -1.23 -1.11
CA SER A 161 -20.20 -1.00 -1.30
C SER A 161 -20.54 0.49 -1.50
N LEU A 162 -19.78 1.41 -0.90
CA LEU A 162 -19.94 2.84 -1.15
C LEU A 162 -19.49 3.22 -2.57
N ALA A 163 -18.41 2.61 -3.07
CA ALA A 163 -17.95 2.83 -4.42
C ALA A 163 -18.92 2.23 -5.45
N VAL A 164 -19.24 0.95 -5.33
CA VAL A 164 -20.09 0.24 -6.30
C VAL A 164 -21.57 0.48 -6.01
N GLY A 165 -22.06 0.11 -4.84
CA GLY A 165 -23.49 0.11 -4.53
C GLY A 165 -24.09 1.52 -4.37
N ARG A 166 -23.27 2.52 -3.97
CA ARG A 166 -23.77 3.89 -3.87
C ARG A 166 -23.36 4.74 -5.06
N CYS A 167 -22.05 4.94 -5.31
CA CYS A 167 -21.63 5.87 -6.35
C CYS A 167 -22.00 5.36 -7.75
N LEU A 168 -21.63 4.13 -8.09
CA LEU A 168 -21.92 3.61 -9.43
C LEU A 168 -23.43 3.47 -9.66
N ILE A 169 -24.19 2.87 -8.73
CA ILE A 169 -25.64 2.68 -8.90
C ILE A 169 -26.37 4.01 -9.05
N ARG A 170 -26.10 5.00 -8.21
CA ARG A 170 -26.75 6.33 -8.32
C ARG A 170 -26.38 7.05 -9.61
N ALA A 171 -25.12 6.92 -10.07
CA ALA A 171 -24.71 7.48 -11.35
C ALA A 171 -25.45 6.81 -12.51
N VAL A 172 -25.66 5.52 -12.44
CA VAL A 172 -26.34 4.73 -13.46
C VAL A 172 -27.86 5.00 -13.48
N GLU A 173 -28.51 4.96 -12.31
CA GLU A 173 -29.97 5.08 -12.20
C GLU A 173 -30.47 6.52 -12.33
N LEU A 174 -29.76 7.49 -11.76
CA LEU A 174 -30.20 8.90 -11.67
C LEU A 174 -29.49 9.82 -12.65
N GLY A 175 -28.42 9.37 -13.30
CA GLY A 175 -27.58 10.22 -14.13
C GLY A 175 -26.80 11.29 -13.34
N HIS A 176 -26.73 11.16 -12.01
CA HIS A 176 -26.04 12.14 -11.17
C HIS A 176 -24.53 11.93 -11.20
N ASN A 177 -23.78 12.98 -11.39
CA ASN A 177 -22.35 12.94 -11.14
C ASN A 177 -22.09 12.54 -9.68
N GLN A 178 -21.01 11.81 -9.46
CA GLN A 178 -20.57 11.36 -8.15
C GLN A 178 -19.19 11.91 -7.84
N ILE A 179 -18.99 12.35 -6.61
CA ILE A 179 -17.72 12.85 -6.12
C ILE A 179 -17.31 11.96 -4.96
N TYR A 180 -16.33 11.09 -5.20
CA TYR A 180 -15.76 10.21 -4.19
C TYR A 180 -14.49 10.84 -3.62
N ILE A 181 -14.52 11.18 -2.34
CA ILE A 181 -13.41 11.80 -1.63
C ILE A 181 -12.89 10.79 -0.61
N SER A 182 -11.58 10.59 -0.54
CA SER A 182 -10.96 9.76 0.49
C SER A 182 -9.80 10.49 1.15
N SER A 183 -9.34 9.97 2.29
CA SER A 183 -8.21 10.54 3.04
C SER A 183 -6.93 10.59 2.21
N SER A 184 -6.75 9.67 1.23
CA SER A 184 -5.63 9.70 0.30
C SER A 184 -6.06 9.42 -1.14
N GLN A 185 -5.20 9.83 -2.09
CA GLN A 185 -5.40 9.54 -3.52
C GLN A 185 -5.35 8.04 -3.82
N LYS A 186 -4.50 7.30 -3.10
CA LYS A 186 -4.40 5.83 -3.23
C LYS A 186 -5.72 5.16 -2.87
N GLN A 187 -6.36 5.57 -1.79
CA GLN A 187 -7.69 5.06 -1.38
C GLN A 187 -8.80 5.48 -2.35
N ALA A 188 -8.79 6.73 -2.82
CA ALA A 188 -9.73 7.18 -3.84
C ALA A 188 -9.59 6.37 -5.14
N PHE A 189 -8.36 6.09 -5.56
CA PHE A 189 -8.09 5.24 -6.74
C PHE A 189 -8.44 3.77 -6.51
N GLN A 190 -8.34 3.26 -5.29
CA GLN A 190 -8.84 1.92 -4.97
C GLN A 190 -10.35 1.83 -5.18
N ALA A 191 -11.12 2.83 -4.76
CA ALA A 191 -12.55 2.89 -5.02
C ALA A 191 -12.87 2.94 -6.54
N ARG A 192 -12.09 3.72 -7.32
CA ARG A 192 -12.16 3.74 -8.79
C ARG A 192 -11.94 2.35 -9.37
N ASP A 193 -10.91 1.67 -8.90
CA ASP A 193 -10.53 0.36 -9.44
C ASP A 193 -11.59 -0.70 -9.09
N TYR A 194 -12.26 -0.61 -7.94
CA TYR A 194 -13.44 -1.42 -7.63
C TYR A 194 -14.56 -1.19 -8.64
N ILE A 195 -14.88 0.05 -8.96
CA ILE A 195 -15.92 0.40 -9.94
C ILE A 195 -15.56 -0.13 -11.34
N LYS A 196 -14.33 0.13 -11.80
CA LYS A 196 -13.88 -0.31 -13.12
C LYS A 196 -13.88 -1.83 -13.25
N LYS A 197 -13.39 -2.52 -12.23
CA LYS A 197 -13.36 -3.98 -12.19
C LYS A 197 -14.78 -4.55 -12.23
N PHE A 198 -15.69 -4.00 -11.41
CA PHE A 198 -17.09 -4.43 -11.37
C PHE A 198 -17.78 -4.26 -12.73
N ILE A 199 -17.58 -3.11 -13.39
CA ILE A 199 -18.13 -2.84 -14.72
C ILE A 199 -17.56 -3.83 -15.76
N GLU A 200 -16.24 -4.02 -15.78
CA GLU A 200 -15.56 -4.90 -16.74
C GLU A 200 -16.02 -6.37 -16.57
N GLU A 201 -16.16 -6.84 -15.32
CA GLU A 201 -16.58 -8.21 -15.02
C GLU A 201 -18.01 -8.51 -15.49
N HIS A 202 -18.93 -7.57 -15.32
CA HIS A 202 -20.35 -7.80 -15.62
C HIS A 202 -20.78 -7.37 -17.02
N THR A 203 -20.16 -6.33 -17.59
CA THR A 203 -20.57 -5.81 -18.91
C THR A 203 -19.56 -6.10 -20.02
N GLY A 204 -18.33 -6.48 -19.68
CA GLY A 204 -17.19 -6.56 -20.61
C GLY A 204 -16.68 -5.19 -21.08
N VAL A 205 -17.23 -4.08 -20.57
CA VAL A 205 -16.82 -2.71 -20.93
C VAL A 205 -15.60 -2.31 -20.10
N LYS A 206 -14.53 -1.94 -20.78
CA LYS A 206 -13.33 -1.40 -20.13
C LYS A 206 -13.35 0.13 -20.17
N LEU A 207 -13.62 0.75 -19.02
CA LEU A 207 -13.61 2.19 -18.88
C LEU A 207 -12.19 2.72 -18.65
N MET A 208 -11.88 3.83 -19.31
CA MET A 208 -10.61 4.54 -19.17
C MET A 208 -10.75 5.69 -18.17
N GLY A 209 -9.68 6.42 -17.90
CA GLY A 209 -9.64 7.57 -16.98
C GLY A 209 -8.89 7.27 -15.68
N THR A 210 -8.18 8.26 -15.14
CA THR A 210 -7.40 8.15 -13.90
C THR A 210 -8.07 8.86 -12.74
N GLU A 211 -8.53 10.09 -12.93
CA GLU A 211 -9.16 10.90 -11.90
C GLU A 211 -10.68 10.96 -12.04
N GLU A 212 -11.19 10.66 -13.23
CA GLU A 212 -12.62 10.56 -13.50
C GLU A 212 -12.93 9.32 -14.35
N VAL A 213 -14.15 8.82 -14.22
CA VAL A 213 -14.72 7.76 -15.03
C VAL A 213 -16.05 8.26 -15.58
N GLU A 214 -16.20 8.25 -16.90
CA GLU A 214 -17.45 8.61 -17.58
C GLU A 214 -18.21 7.33 -17.95
N LEU A 215 -19.49 7.29 -17.59
CA LEU A 215 -20.39 6.18 -17.83
C LEU A 215 -21.14 6.33 -19.16
N PRO A 216 -21.73 5.25 -19.73
CA PRO A 216 -22.47 5.32 -20.99
C PRO A 216 -23.63 6.31 -21.03
N ASN A 217 -24.23 6.64 -19.88
CA ASN A 217 -25.28 7.66 -19.74
C ASN A 217 -24.75 9.10 -19.61
N GLY A 218 -23.43 9.31 -19.70
CA GLY A 218 -22.79 10.62 -19.56
C GLY A 218 -22.52 11.08 -18.13
N ALA A 219 -22.98 10.35 -17.11
CA ALA A 219 -22.65 10.65 -15.73
C ALA A 219 -21.16 10.41 -15.46
N LYS A 220 -20.56 11.25 -14.63
CA LYS A 220 -19.14 11.17 -14.27
C LYS A 220 -18.96 10.84 -12.80
N ILE A 221 -17.97 10.03 -12.51
CA ILE A 221 -17.52 9.71 -11.15
C ILE A 221 -16.10 10.25 -10.99
N TYR A 222 -15.95 11.23 -10.09
CA TYR A 222 -14.68 11.88 -9.77
C TYR A 222 -14.07 11.26 -8.51
N PHE A 223 -12.74 11.03 -8.53
CA PHE A 223 -12.01 10.42 -7.42
C PHE A 223 -10.97 11.42 -6.90
N LEU A 224 -11.26 11.99 -5.74
CA LEU A 224 -10.50 13.09 -5.18
C LEU A 224 -9.84 12.70 -3.85
N ALA A 225 -8.64 13.23 -3.62
CA ALA A 225 -7.99 13.22 -2.31
C ALA A 225 -8.25 14.55 -1.57
N THR A 226 -7.64 14.69 -0.40
CA THR A 226 -7.80 15.85 0.49
C THR A 226 -7.27 17.19 -0.04
N ASN A 227 -6.82 17.25 -1.28
CA ASN A 227 -6.47 18.54 -1.92
C ASN A 227 -7.75 19.25 -2.42
N PHE A 228 -8.46 19.88 -1.50
CA PHE A 228 -9.80 20.45 -1.70
C PHE A 228 -9.85 21.66 -2.65
N ALA A 229 -8.72 22.26 -3.01
CA ALA A 229 -8.71 23.41 -3.89
C ALA A 229 -9.36 23.14 -5.26
N THR A 230 -9.30 21.89 -5.73
CA THR A 230 -9.88 21.47 -7.00
C THR A 230 -11.33 20.99 -6.89
N ALA A 231 -11.82 20.67 -5.69
CA ALA A 231 -13.16 20.09 -5.50
C ALA A 231 -14.29 21.12 -5.64
N GLN A 232 -14.03 22.41 -5.49
CA GLN A 232 -15.05 23.47 -5.54
C GLN A 232 -15.74 23.62 -6.91
N GLY A 233 -15.17 23.07 -7.97
CA GLY A 233 -15.77 23.12 -9.32
C GLY A 233 -16.74 21.99 -9.64
N TYR A 234 -16.88 20.97 -8.77
CA TYR A 234 -17.73 19.82 -9.03
C TYR A 234 -19.12 19.96 -8.40
N SER A 235 -20.13 19.38 -9.07
CA SER A 235 -21.51 19.36 -8.58
C SER A 235 -22.08 17.93 -8.77
N GLY A 236 -22.57 17.34 -7.68
CA GLY A 236 -23.07 15.98 -7.67
C GLY A 236 -23.31 15.41 -6.27
N ASP A 237 -23.66 14.14 -6.20
CA ASP A 237 -23.70 13.40 -4.94
C ASP A 237 -22.28 13.22 -4.38
N VAL A 238 -22.09 13.37 -3.09
CA VAL A 238 -20.78 13.27 -2.46
C VAL A 238 -20.70 12.05 -1.54
N THR A 239 -19.63 11.30 -1.70
CA THR A 239 -19.23 10.23 -0.78
C THR A 239 -17.85 10.55 -0.23
N VAL A 240 -17.74 10.64 1.09
CA VAL A 240 -16.47 10.82 1.79
C VAL A 240 -16.15 9.54 2.54
N ASP A 241 -15.02 8.91 2.23
CA ASP A 241 -14.54 7.75 2.97
C ASP A 241 -13.35 8.11 3.86
N GLU A 242 -13.32 7.57 5.07
CA GLU A 242 -12.34 7.80 6.12
C GLU A 242 -12.25 9.26 6.60
N TYR A 243 -13.42 9.94 6.72
CA TYR A 243 -13.49 11.35 7.14
C TYR A 243 -12.88 11.62 8.53
N ALA A 244 -12.90 10.65 9.44
CA ALA A 244 -12.37 10.81 10.80
C ALA A 244 -10.83 10.76 10.86
N TRP A 245 -10.16 10.49 9.74
CA TRP A 245 -8.70 10.47 9.60
C TRP A 245 -8.17 11.67 8.79
N MET A 246 -9.06 12.59 8.37
CA MET A 246 -8.68 13.76 7.56
C MET A 246 -8.30 14.94 8.45
N GLN A 247 -7.09 15.47 8.27
CA GLN A 247 -6.54 16.55 9.11
C GLN A 247 -7.37 17.86 9.06
N ASN A 248 -7.85 18.25 7.87
CA ASN A 248 -8.57 19.50 7.66
C ASN A 248 -10.10 19.26 7.59
N TYR A 249 -10.65 18.65 8.64
CA TYR A 249 -12.05 18.24 8.69
C TYR A 249 -13.04 19.38 8.44
N ASP A 250 -12.78 20.58 8.97
CA ASP A 250 -13.68 21.73 8.82
C ASP A 250 -13.73 22.19 7.36
N LEU A 251 -12.56 22.32 6.71
CA LEU A 251 -12.48 22.65 5.29
C LEU A 251 -13.15 21.58 4.42
N LEU A 252 -12.95 20.29 4.75
CA LEU A 252 -13.64 19.18 4.09
C LEU A 252 -15.16 19.38 4.11
N THR A 253 -15.73 19.68 5.28
CA THR A 253 -17.19 19.81 5.41
C THR A 253 -17.76 20.99 4.61
N GLU A 254 -17.03 22.08 4.48
CA GLU A 254 -17.42 23.23 3.64
C GLU A 254 -17.44 22.86 2.15
N VAL A 255 -16.37 22.22 1.67
CA VAL A 255 -16.26 21.78 0.27
C VAL A 255 -17.34 20.76 -0.09
N VAL A 256 -17.55 19.77 0.78
CA VAL A 256 -18.56 18.72 0.58
C VAL A 256 -19.97 19.31 0.48
N LYS A 257 -20.31 20.27 1.35
CA LYS A 257 -21.61 20.98 1.29
C LYS A 257 -21.74 21.79 0.02
N ALA A 258 -20.69 22.45 -0.44
CA ALA A 258 -20.69 23.24 -1.69
C ALA A 258 -20.95 22.34 -2.92
N CYS A 259 -20.29 21.20 -3.02
CA CYS A 259 -20.49 20.24 -4.12
C CYS A 259 -21.91 19.68 -4.20
N ALA A 260 -22.57 19.47 -3.07
CA ALA A 260 -23.91 18.89 -2.99
C ALA A 260 -24.99 19.95 -2.67
N THR A 261 -24.82 21.20 -3.07
CA THR A 261 -25.75 22.28 -2.74
C THR A 261 -27.17 22.04 -3.27
N LEU A 262 -27.31 21.49 -4.47
CA LEU A 262 -28.61 21.25 -5.08
C LEU A 262 -29.43 20.23 -4.28
N LYS A 263 -30.75 20.42 -4.23
CA LYS A 263 -31.68 19.62 -3.42
C LYS A 263 -31.63 18.12 -3.75
N GLN A 264 -31.38 17.79 -5.01
CA GLN A 264 -31.36 16.41 -5.52
C GLN A 264 -30.12 15.62 -5.08
N PHE A 265 -29.01 16.28 -4.76
CA PHE A 265 -27.77 15.64 -4.35
C PHE A 265 -27.75 15.39 -2.85
N ASN A 266 -27.11 14.31 -2.44
CA ASN A 266 -26.92 13.98 -1.04
C ASN A 266 -25.45 13.69 -0.68
N ILE A 267 -25.17 13.70 0.60
CA ILE A 267 -23.83 13.53 1.17
C ILE A 267 -23.83 12.28 2.05
N VAL A 268 -22.88 11.40 1.83
CA VAL A 268 -22.58 10.29 2.74
C VAL A 268 -21.13 10.42 3.20
N MET A 269 -20.93 10.47 4.51
CA MET A 269 -19.62 10.49 5.15
C MET A 269 -19.43 9.17 5.91
N SER A 270 -18.44 8.39 5.55
CA SER A 270 -18.13 7.08 6.15
C SER A 270 -16.74 7.08 6.74
N SER A 271 -16.56 6.46 7.90
CA SER A 271 -15.22 6.28 8.48
C SER A 271 -15.19 5.17 9.53
N THR A 272 -14.02 4.56 9.70
CA THR A 272 -13.67 4.01 11.01
C THR A 272 -13.49 5.16 12.00
N PRO A 273 -13.83 5.00 13.29
CA PRO A 273 -13.58 6.05 14.28
C PRO A 273 -12.09 6.36 14.42
N SER A 274 -11.79 7.56 14.89
CA SER A 274 -10.44 7.95 15.31
C SER A 274 -10.46 8.34 16.80
N MET A 275 -9.81 9.45 17.18
CA MET A 275 -9.79 9.93 18.56
C MET A 275 -11.01 10.80 18.88
N ILE A 276 -11.49 10.77 20.13
CA ILE A 276 -12.55 11.69 20.62
C ILE A 276 -12.13 13.18 20.53
N SER A 277 -10.83 13.46 20.51
CA SER A 277 -10.30 14.81 20.33
C SER A 277 -10.38 15.32 18.89
N HIS A 278 -10.59 14.45 17.90
CA HIS A 278 -10.70 14.85 16.51
C HIS A 278 -12.03 15.59 16.25
N PRO A 279 -12.06 16.66 15.43
CA PRO A 279 -13.28 17.43 15.14
C PRO A 279 -14.45 16.59 14.64
N SER A 280 -14.19 15.53 13.91
CA SER A 280 -15.22 14.59 13.42
C SER A 280 -16.02 13.90 14.52
N HIS A 281 -15.45 13.72 15.73
CA HIS A 281 -16.20 13.19 16.87
C HIS A 281 -17.28 14.18 17.32
N LYS A 282 -16.97 15.49 17.34
CA LYS A 282 -17.97 16.53 17.64
C LYS A 282 -19.09 16.52 16.60
N ALA A 283 -18.72 16.40 15.31
CA ALA A 283 -19.70 16.29 14.23
C ALA A 283 -20.57 15.02 14.35
N TRP A 284 -19.98 13.87 14.68
CA TRP A 284 -20.74 12.65 14.96
C TRP A 284 -21.71 12.82 16.12
N LYS A 285 -21.32 13.56 17.15
CA LYS A 285 -22.17 13.88 18.29
C LYS A 285 -23.14 15.04 18.07
N GLY A 286 -23.09 15.72 16.92
CA GLY A 286 -23.88 16.90 16.63
C GLY A 286 -23.58 18.08 17.55
N ILE A 287 -22.34 18.16 18.05
CA ILE A 287 -21.87 19.25 18.92
C ILE A 287 -21.45 20.42 18.04
N THR A 288 -22.07 21.56 18.25
CA THR A 288 -21.78 22.84 17.58
C THR A 288 -21.68 23.96 18.61
N GLU A 289 -21.29 25.16 18.21
CA GLU A 289 -21.31 26.35 19.09
C GLU A 289 -22.70 26.65 19.64
N SER A 290 -23.73 26.43 18.83
CA SER A 290 -25.14 26.63 19.23
C SER A 290 -25.75 25.42 19.94
N ASN A 291 -25.15 24.25 19.87
CA ASN A 291 -25.58 23.02 20.53
C ASN A 291 -24.40 22.29 21.18
N THR A 292 -23.96 22.76 22.32
CA THR A 292 -22.83 22.18 23.06
C THR A 292 -23.13 20.82 23.68
N ALA A 293 -24.42 20.47 23.89
CA ALA A 293 -24.82 19.17 24.39
C ALA A 293 -24.84 18.07 23.32
N GLY A 294 -24.86 18.47 22.04
CA GLY A 294 -25.00 17.57 20.91
C GLY A 294 -26.39 16.93 20.80
N VAL A 295 -26.51 15.95 19.90
CA VAL A 295 -27.74 15.19 19.68
C VAL A 295 -27.74 13.92 20.52
N LYS A 296 -28.92 13.50 20.96
CA LYS A 296 -29.09 12.31 21.83
C LYS A 296 -29.40 11.07 20.99
N PHE A 297 -28.59 10.08 21.12
CA PHE A 297 -28.84 8.74 20.57
C PHE A 297 -28.07 7.66 21.35
N THR A 298 -28.55 6.44 21.27
CA THR A 298 -27.89 5.25 21.84
C THR A 298 -27.14 4.47 20.74
N LYS A 299 -26.17 3.65 21.11
CA LYS A 299 -25.47 2.73 20.19
C LYS A 299 -26.47 1.84 19.43
N LYS A 300 -27.48 1.32 20.13
CA LYS A 300 -28.53 0.48 19.55
C LYS A 300 -29.37 1.20 18.47
N GLN A 301 -29.64 2.50 18.67
CA GLN A 301 -30.32 3.32 17.67
C GLN A 301 -29.46 3.56 16.44
N THR A 302 -28.18 3.87 16.62
CA THR A 302 -27.28 4.05 15.48
C THR A 302 -27.02 2.75 14.72
N GLN A 303 -26.97 1.58 15.37
CA GLN A 303 -26.89 0.30 14.66
C GLN A 303 -28.11 0.07 13.74
N LYS A 304 -29.30 0.48 14.16
CA LYS A 304 -30.51 0.41 13.30
C LYS A 304 -30.59 1.54 12.26
N GLY A 305 -29.82 2.58 12.46
CA GLY A 305 -29.90 3.84 11.72
C GLY A 305 -30.97 4.76 12.29
N ILE A 306 -30.63 6.02 12.52
CA ILE A 306 -31.51 7.04 13.11
C ILE A 306 -31.30 8.40 12.43
N LEU A 307 -32.40 9.07 12.11
CA LEU A 307 -32.40 10.50 11.79
C LEU A 307 -32.43 11.27 13.10
N CYS A 308 -31.40 12.11 13.36
CA CYS A 308 -31.29 12.90 14.57
C CYS A 308 -31.90 14.31 14.39
N ASP A 309 -32.04 15.06 15.52
CA ASP A 309 -32.66 16.39 15.55
C ASP A 309 -31.88 17.45 14.73
N ASP A 310 -30.62 17.20 14.42
CA ASP A 310 -29.80 18.02 13.51
C ASP A 310 -29.98 17.67 12.02
N TYR A 311 -31.00 16.88 11.69
CA TYR A 311 -31.33 16.39 10.35
C TYR A 311 -30.22 15.54 9.68
N ILE A 312 -29.27 15.01 10.45
CA ILE A 312 -28.24 14.08 9.96
C ILE A 312 -28.67 12.66 10.32
N TYR A 313 -28.71 11.80 9.29
CA TYR A 313 -28.91 10.38 9.48
C TYR A 313 -27.59 9.75 9.97
N ARG A 314 -27.65 9.00 11.05
CA ARG A 314 -26.47 8.31 11.62
C ARG A 314 -26.69 6.81 11.67
N GLN A 315 -25.69 6.07 11.19
CA GLN A 315 -25.68 4.62 11.35
C GLN A 315 -24.29 4.15 11.77
N THR A 316 -24.27 3.10 12.59
CA THR A 316 -23.06 2.36 12.96
C THR A 316 -23.18 0.94 12.43
N ILE A 317 -22.17 0.44 11.74
CA ILE A 317 -22.09 -0.94 11.25
C ILE A 317 -20.80 -1.54 11.78
N THR A 318 -20.94 -2.47 12.71
CA THR A 318 -19.83 -3.20 13.31
C THR A 318 -19.53 -4.46 12.50
N VAL A 319 -18.45 -5.15 12.85
CA VAL A 319 -18.17 -6.48 12.27
C VAL A 319 -19.27 -7.49 12.64
N GLU A 320 -19.85 -7.38 13.83
CA GLU A 320 -20.96 -8.26 14.27
C GLU A 320 -22.22 -8.01 13.42
N ASP A 321 -22.56 -6.74 13.16
CA ASP A 321 -23.65 -6.38 12.25
C ASP A 321 -23.42 -6.89 10.82
N ALA A 322 -22.16 -6.92 10.36
CA ALA A 322 -21.81 -7.44 9.05
C ALA A 322 -22.02 -8.96 8.94
N ILE A 323 -21.64 -9.72 9.97
CA ILE A 323 -21.85 -11.17 10.02
C ILE A 323 -23.34 -11.48 10.10
N GLU A 324 -24.10 -10.81 10.99
CA GLU A 324 -25.56 -10.96 11.03
C GLU A 324 -26.21 -10.61 9.69
N GLY A 325 -25.64 -9.71 8.95
CA GLY A 325 -26.09 -9.31 7.61
C GLY A 325 -25.62 -10.21 6.46
N GLY A 326 -24.99 -11.35 6.76
CA GLY A 326 -24.63 -12.40 5.80
C GLY A 326 -23.18 -12.42 5.34
N ASN A 327 -22.27 -11.62 5.93
CA ASN A 327 -20.84 -11.67 5.62
C ASN A 327 -20.18 -12.83 6.39
N ASP A 328 -20.14 -14.00 5.78
CA ASP A 328 -19.57 -15.25 6.31
C ASP A 328 -18.03 -15.37 6.09
N LEU A 329 -17.42 -14.36 5.48
CA LEU A 329 -15.98 -14.34 5.22
C LEU A 329 -15.14 -13.98 6.46
N ILE A 330 -15.80 -13.60 7.58
CA ILE A 330 -15.14 -13.09 8.79
C ILE A 330 -15.27 -14.10 9.93
N ASP A 331 -14.13 -14.53 10.46
CA ASP A 331 -14.06 -15.32 11.70
C ASP A 331 -13.92 -14.37 12.91
N ILE A 332 -15.03 -14.16 13.62
CA ILE A 332 -15.10 -13.23 14.76
C ILE A 332 -14.28 -13.73 15.97
N ASP A 333 -14.25 -15.05 16.19
CA ASP A 333 -13.50 -15.62 17.30
C ASP A 333 -12.00 -15.52 17.05
N GLN A 334 -11.58 -15.64 15.80
CA GLN A 334 -10.21 -15.35 15.40
C GLN A 334 -9.89 -13.87 15.60
N LEU A 335 -10.75 -12.94 15.17
CA LEU A 335 -10.53 -11.51 15.36
C LEU A 335 -10.46 -11.14 16.85
N LYS A 336 -11.33 -11.67 17.70
CA LYS A 336 -11.29 -11.43 19.16
C LYS A 336 -10.02 -11.96 19.80
N ARG A 337 -9.49 -13.09 19.32
CA ARG A 337 -8.21 -13.65 19.80
C ARG A 337 -7.02 -12.83 19.31
N LEU A 338 -7.06 -12.39 18.05
CA LEU A 338 -5.99 -11.63 17.44
C LEU A 338 -5.95 -10.16 17.90
N PHE A 339 -7.10 -9.58 18.24
CA PHE A 339 -7.22 -8.13 18.54
C PHE A 339 -8.00 -7.86 19.84
N PRO A 340 -7.66 -8.48 20.99
CA PRO A 340 -8.49 -8.42 22.20
C PRO A 340 -8.76 -6.99 22.66
N ASP A 341 -7.78 -6.09 22.69
CA ASP A 341 -7.97 -4.72 23.19
C ASP A 341 -8.34 -3.70 22.12
N SER A 342 -7.92 -3.91 20.88
CA SER A 342 -8.32 -3.04 19.78
C SER A 342 -9.58 -3.51 19.08
N TYR A 343 -10.14 -4.66 19.46
CA TYR A 343 -11.35 -5.21 18.84
C TYR A 343 -12.49 -4.19 18.84
N ASN A 344 -12.73 -3.52 19.96
CA ASN A 344 -13.78 -2.52 20.08
C ASN A 344 -13.54 -1.32 19.17
N PHE A 345 -12.32 -0.82 19.10
CA PHE A 345 -11.95 0.29 18.23
C PHE A 345 -11.99 -0.11 16.74
N LEU A 346 -11.30 -1.20 16.38
CA LEU A 346 -11.14 -1.59 14.98
C LEU A 346 -12.42 -2.15 14.36
N TYR A 347 -13.15 -2.98 15.11
CA TYR A 347 -14.23 -3.78 14.56
C TYR A 347 -15.62 -3.41 15.09
N MET A 348 -15.72 -2.87 16.33
CA MET A 348 -16.97 -2.46 16.93
C MET A 348 -17.27 -0.96 16.79
N ALA A 349 -16.46 -0.26 15.98
CA ALA A 349 -16.61 1.14 15.64
C ALA A 349 -16.70 2.07 16.87
N GLU A 350 -15.87 1.83 17.88
CA GLU A 350 -15.77 2.68 19.07
C GLU A 350 -14.68 3.73 18.93
N TRP A 351 -14.96 4.95 19.39
CA TRP A 351 -13.98 6.04 19.37
C TRP A 351 -12.89 5.81 20.42
N LEU A 352 -11.64 6.10 20.06
CA LEU A 352 -10.54 6.05 20.99
C LEU A 352 -10.66 7.19 22.00
N THR A 353 -10.71 6.83 23.28
CA THR A 353 -10.59 7.76 24.41
C THR A 353 -9.11 8.10 24.63
N LYS A 354 -8.80 8.99 25.59
CA LYS A 354 -7.42 9.20 26.03
C LYS A 354 -6.81 7.84 26.40
N SER A 355 -5.76 7.44 25.67
CA SER A 355 -5.04 6.22 26.00
C SER A 355 -3.97 6.52 27.07
N ASP A 356 -3.56 5.51 27.82
CA ASP A 356 -2.38 5.56 28.69
C ASP A 356 -1.06 5.58 27.90
N SER A 357 -1.16 5.78 26.57
CA SER A 357 0.00 5.86 25.68
C SER A 357 0.94 6.99 26.08
N LEU A 358 2.22 6.71 25.98
CA LEU A 358 3.27 7.71 26.15
C LEU A 358 3.29 8.74 25.00
N PHE A 359 2.68 8.43 23.87
CA PHE A 359 2.63 9.34 22.72
C PHE A 359 1.31 10.12 22.66
N ASP A 360 1.41 11.40 22.30
CA ASP A 360 0.23 12.23 22.05
C ASP A 360 -0.35 11.90 20.66
N ALA A 361 -1.53 11.33 20.66
CA ALA A 361 -2.25 10.93 19.45
C ALA A 361 -2.44 12.11 18.46
N ASN A 362 -2.74 13.32 18.96
CA ASN A 362 -2.89 14.49 18.08
C ASN A 362 -1.56 14.89 17.43
N ALA A 363 -0.44 14.74 18.17
CA ALA A 363 0.87 14.99 17.59
C ALA A 363 1.21 13.97 16.50
N ILE A 364 0.91 12.68 16.70
CA ILE A 364 1.11 11.67 15.66
C ILE A 364 0.20 11.96 14.45
N MET A 365 -1.09 12.20 14.65
CA MET A 365 -2.04 12.45 13.56
C MET A 365 -1.64 13.65 12.69
N ARG A 366 -1.10 14.73 13.28
CA ARG A 366 -0.58 15.87 12.51
C ARG A 366 0.61 15.52 11.60
N ASN A 367 1.28 14.42 11.88
CA ASN A 367 2.43 13.94 11.12
C ASN A 367 2.08 12.78 10.15
N MET A 368 0.82 12.37 10.09
CA MET A 368 0.29 11.49 9.07
C MET A 368 -0.06 12.32 7.84
N VAL A 369 0.67 12.13 6.75
CA VAL A 369 0.56 12.98 5.56
C VAL A 369 0.13 12.18 4.32
N PRO A 370 -0.47 12.82 3.31
CA PRO A 370 -0.78 12.17 2.04
C PRO A 370 0.52 11.97 1.23
N ALA A 371 1.33 11.01 1.65
CA ALA A 371 2.68 10.75 1.13
C ALA A 371 2.76 10.67 -0.40
N PHE A 372 1.77 10.06 -1.05
CA PHE A 372 1.72 9.92 -2.50
C PHE A 372 1.70 11.27 -3.24
N SER A 373 1.04 12.27 -2.70
CA SER A 373 0.94 13.61 -3.31
C SER A 373 1.97 14.61 -2.79
N GLU A 374 2.49 14.40 -1.59
CA GLU A 374 3.47 15.32 -0.98
C GLU A 374 4.92 14.95 -1.32
N TRP A 375 5.24 13.64 -1.41
CA TRP A 375 6.63 13.20 -1.61
C TRP A 375 6.92 12.92 -3.08
N LEU A 376 7.05 13.98 -3.86
CA LEU A 376 7.26 13.92 -5.31
C LEU A 376 8.60 13.31 -5.72
N ASP A 377 9.53 13.19 -4.77
CA ASP A 377 10.88 12.66 -4.96
C ASP A 377 11.00 11.16 -4.68
N TYR A 378 9.87 10.49 -4.40
CA TYR A 378 9.79 9.06 -4.13
C TYR A 378 8.79 8.37 -5.08
N ASN A 379 9.20 7.23 -5.69
CA ASN A 379 8.33 6.44 -6.55
C ASN A 379 8.53 4.94 -6.31
N GLU A 380 7.60 4.31 -5.62
CA GLU A 380 7.63 2.89 -5.21
C GLU A 380 7.80 1.90 -6.38
N ARG A 381 7.49 2.31 -7.62
CA ARG A 381 7.50 1.45 -8.81
C ARG A 381 8.88 1.33 -9.48
N LEU A 382 9.83 2.13 -9.06
CA LEU A 382 11.19 2.10 -9.61
C LEU A 382 12.04 1.07 -8.87
N ASP A 383 13.04 0.51 -9.54
CA ASP A 383 14.02 -0.39 -8.93
C ASP A 383 14.80 0.32 -7.82
N ARG A 384 15.09 1.62 -8.00
CA ARG A 384 15.62 2.52 -6.98
C ARG A 384 14.60 3.62 -6.68
N PRO A 385 13.65 3.38 -5.75
CA PRO A 385 12.49 4.25 -5.54
C PRO A 385 12.82 5.66 -5.10
N TYR A 386 13.97 5.84 -4.45
CA TYR A 386 14.44 7.11 -3.90
C TYR A 386 15.72 7.61 -4.57
N GLY A 387 16.16 6.94 -5.65
CA GLY A 387 17.43 7.23 -6.35
C GLY A 387 18.64 7.03 -5.43
N ASP A 388 19.59 7.97 -5.48
CA ASP A 388 20.80 7.94 -4.64
C ASP A 388 20.67 8.74 -3.34
N LYS A 389 19.47 9.21 -3.00
CA LYS A 389 19.22 9.93 -1.77
C LYS A 389 19.32 9.00 -0.56
N PRO A 390 19.88 9.50 0.56
CA PRO A 390 20.16 8.67 1.72
C PRO A 390 18.91 8.25 2.48
N VAL A 391 18.92 6.99 2.93
CA VAL A 391 17.94 6.44 3.86
C VAL A 391 18.61 5.73 5.02
N ILE A 392 17.87 5.51 6.09
CA ILE A 392 18.23 4.61 7.18
C ILE A 392 17.18 3.50 7.28
N ILE A 393 17.58 2.37 7.83
CA ILE A 393 16.67 1.24 8.10
C ILE A 393 16.55 1.06 9.61
N GLY A 394 15.32 0.89 10.06
CA GLY A 394 15.04 0.46 11.42
C GLY A 394 14.44 -0.93 11.41
N TYR A 395 14.85 -1.78 12.35
CA TYR A 395 14.41 -3.16 12.41
C TYR A 395 14.15 -3.64 13.84
N ASP A 396 12.95 -4.17 14.03
CA ASP A 396 12.50 -4.84 15.26
C ASP A 396 12.25 -6.32 14.95
N PRO A 397 13.20 -7.24 15.31
CA PRO A 397 13.13 -8.65 14.94
C PRO A 397 12.22 -9.46 15.87
N ALA A 398 11.46 -10.41 15.28
CA ALA A 398 10.64 -11.38 16.00
C ALA A 398 10.81 -12.81 15.43
N LEU A 399 10.47 -13.87 16.19
CA LEU A 399 10.78 -15.25 15.81
C LEU A 399 9.58 -16.15 15.50
N THR A 400 8.49 -16.07 16.21
CA THR A 400 7.51 -17.18 16.17
C THR A 400 6.09 -16.75 15.85
N THR A 401 5.43 -16.07 16.75
CA THR A 401 4.04 -15.63 16.61
C THR A 401 3.95 -14.16 16.24
N ASP A 402 5.00 -13.40 16.56
CA ASP A 402 5.10 -11.99 16.33
C ASP A 402 5.76 -11.74 14.97
N ALA A 403 5.39 -10.68 14.32
CA ALA A 403 5.95 -10.29 13.04
C ALA A 403 7.19 -9.41 13.25
N SER A 404 8.26 -9.67 12.50
CA SER A 404 9.40 -8.77 12.43
C SER A 404 9.06 -7.54 11.61
N ALA A 405 9.28 -6.34 12.13
CA ALA A 405 9.01 -5.09 11.45
C ALA A 405 10.29 -4.43 10.93
N VAL A 406 10.29 -4.10 9.65
CA VAL A 406 11.36 -3.32 9.00
C VAL A 406 10.77 -2.05 8.42
N VAL A 407 11.45 -0.93 8.59
CA VAL A 407 11.07 0.35 8.00
C VAL A 407 12.25 0.99 7.28
N VAL A 408 11.97 1.58 6.12
CA VAL A 408 12.92 2.41 5.37
C VAL A 408 12.55 3.87 5.59
N ILE A 409 13.50 4.65 6.10
CA ILE A 409 13.28 6.04 6.52
C ILE A 409 14.22 6.96 5.77
N ALA A 410 13.69 7.92 5.02
CA ALA A 410 14.48 9.00 4.44
C ALA A 410 14.97 9.95 5.54
N THR A 411 16.25 10.30 5.48
CA THR A 411 16.83 11.31 6.37
C THR A 411 16.37 12.71 5.96
N PRO A 412 16.38 13.70 6.88
CA PRO A 412 16.04 15.07 6.55
C PRO A 412 16.88 15.61 5.39
N THR A 413 16.24 16.35 4.50
CA THR A 413 16.88 17.03 3.38
C THR A 413 16.49 18.51 3.38
N LYS A 414 17.11 19.32 2.50
CA LYS A 414 16.76 20.75 2.39
C LYS A 414 15.29 20.95 2.00
N ASP A 415 14.75 20.09 1.11
CA ASP A 415 13.36 20.20 0.63
C ASP A 415 12.37 19.57 1.62
N TYR A 416 12.81 18.57 2.36
CA TYR A 416 12.03 17.86 3.37
C TYR A 416 12.82 17.80 4.68
N PRO A 417 12.76 18.85 5.55
CA PRO A 417 13.59 18.96 6.75
C PRO A 417 13.10 18.08 7.91
N TYR A 418 12.63 16.87 7.59
CA TYR A 418 12.10 15.89 8.52
C TYR A 418 12.31 14.46 8.03
N TYR A 419 12.30 13.50 8.94
CA TYR A 419 12.31 12.07 8.62
C TYR A 419 11.00 11.66 7.97
N ARG A 420 11.06 10.77 6.96
CA ARG A 420 9.92 10.24 6.25
C ARG A 420 9.99 8.72 6.20
N VAL A 421 9.01 8.04 6.74
CA VAL A 421 8.91 6.58 6.56
C VAL A 421 8.45 6.32 5.13
N LEU A 422 9.36 5.84 4.26
CA LEU A 422 9.10 5.61 2.84
C LEU A 422 8.47 4.26 2.57
N GLU A 423 8.93 3.21 3.28
CA GLU A 423 8.44 1.84 3.14
C GLU A 423 8.42 1.14 4.50
N LYS A 424 7.53 0.16 4.62
CA LYS A 424 7.42 -0.71 5.77
C LYS A 424 7.18 -2.15 5.32
N TYR A 425 7.78 -3.09 6.04
CA TYR A 425 7.69 -4.52 5.76
C TYR A 425 7.41 -5.28 7.03
N ASN A 426 6.72 -6.40 6.87
CA ASN A 426 6.37 -7.28 7.97
C ASN A 426 6.69 -8.72 7.56
N TYR A 427 7.55 -9.40 8.34
CA TYR A 427 7.97 -10.76 8.07
C TYR A 427 7.45 -11.69 9.16
N HIS A 428 6.67 -12.70 8.77
CA HIS A 428 6.10 -13.69 9.68
C HIS A 428 6.81 -15.03 9.54
N GLY A 429 7.30 -15.58 10.67
CA GLY A 429 7.82 -16.95 10.73
C GLY A 429 9.10 -17.21 9.94
N ASN A 430 9.76 -16.19 9.43
CA ASN A 430 10.96 -16.33 8.62
C ASN A 430 12.18 -16.67 9.50
N ARG A 431 13.08 -17.52 8.96
CA ARG A 431 14.36 -17.78 9.61
C ARG A 431 15.24 -16.55 9.60
N PHE A 432 16.23 -16.50 10.49
CA PHE A 432 17.14 -15.34 10.63
C PHE A 432 17.87 -15.01 9.33
N GLU A 433 18.30 -16.05 8.62
CA GLU A 433 18.98 -15.90 7.32
C GLU A 433 18.07 -15.28 6.27
N GLU A 434 16.79 -15.64 6.27
CA GLU A 434 15.79 -15.06 5.36
C GLU A 434 15.50 -13.59 5.68
N GLN A 435 15.44 -13.26 6.97
CA GLN A 435 15.28 -11.89 7.43
C GLN A 435 16.50 -11.03 7.08
N ALA A 436 17.72 -11.53 7.31
CA ALA A 436 18.96 -10.86 6.94
C ALA A 436 19.07 -10.66 5.42
N ALA A 437 18.72 -11.68 4.63
CA ALA A 437 18.70 -11.60 3.17
C ALA A 437 17.69 -10.54 2.65
N ALA A 438 16.53 -10.43 3.28
CA ALA A 438 15.54 -9.41 2.94
C ALA A 438 16.08 -7.98 3.23
N ILE A 439 16.77 -7.79 4.36
CA ILE A 439 17.41 -6.49 4.67
C ILE A 439 18.52 -6.19 3.65
N LYS A 440 19.32 -7.19 3.26
CA LYS A 440 20.34 -7.04 2.23
C LYS A 440 19.75 -6.55 0.91
N GLN A 441 18.63 -7.12 0.46
CA GLN A 441 17.93 -6.63 -0.74
C GLN A 441 17.53 -5.15 -0.63
N LEU A 442 17.16 -4.68 0.56
CA LEU A 442 16.87 -3.26 0.77
C LEU A 442 18.13 -2.40 0.63
N THR A 443 19.32 -2.88 1.03
CA THR A 443 20.58 -2.12 0.82
C THR A 443 21.00 -2.05 -0.65
N GLU A 444 20.54 -2.98 -1.48
CA GLU A 444 20.73 -2.93 -2.94
C GLU A 444 19.74 -1.96 -3.61
N ARG A 445 18.52 -1.86 -3.06
CA ARG A 445 17.43 -1.04 -3.59
C ARG A 445 17.52 0.43 -3.18
N PHE A 446 18.10 0.70 -2.01
CA PHE A 446 18.23 2.05 -1.44
C PHE A 446 19.69 2.40 -1.15
N ASN A 447 20.00 3.69 -1.12
CA ASN A 447 21.27 4.20 -0.59
C ASN A 447 21.22 4.27 0.94
N VAL A 448 21.48 3.13 1.60
CA VAL A 448 21.38 3.00 3.06
C VAL A 448 22.62 3.58 3.74
N LEU A 449 22.43 4.53 4.64
CA LEU A 449 23.51 5.09 5.47
C LEU A 449 23.76 4.26 6.72
N HIS A 450 22.69 3.76 7.33
CA HIS A 450 22.74 3.10 8.62
C HIS A 450 21.56 2.15 8.83
N ILE A 451 21.78 1.07 9.58
CA ILE A 451 20.77 0.13 10.02
C ILE A 451 20.76 0.07 11.55
N GLY A 452 19.60 0.35 12.15
CA GLY A 452 19.39 0.25 13.60
C GLY A 452 18.54 -0.98 13.93
N ILE A 453 19.04 -1.88 14.78
CA ILE A 453 18.40 -3.17 15.10
C ILE A 453 18.27 -3.33 16.62
N ASP A 454 17.09 -3.80 17.09
CA ASP A 454 17.02 -4.36 18.44
C ASP A 454 17.78 -5.68 18.50
N SER A 455 18.89 -5.71 19.22
CA SER A 455 19.70 -6.92 19.41
C SER A 455 19.34 -7.68 20.69
N THR A 456 18.15 -7.48 21.25
CA THR A 456 17.67 -8.23 22.41
C THR A 456 17.40 -9.68 22.02
N ALA A 457 17.94 -10.63 22.78
CA ALA A 457 17.72 -12.08 22.60
C ALA A 457 17.89 -12.52 21.12
N ILE A 458 16.80 -12.72 20.42
CA ILE A 458 16.72 -13.19 19.04
C ILE A 458 17.36 -12.20 18.05
N GLY A 459 17.20 -10.92 18.29
CA GLY A 459 17.75 -9.87 17.45
C GLY A 459 19.29 -9.90 17.36
N ALA A 460 19.98 -10.50 18.32
CA ALA A 460 21.43 -10.63 18.29
C ALA A 460 21.92 -11.50 17.10
N ALA A 461 21.20 -12.56 16.77
CA ALA A 461 21.55 -13.43 15.63
C ALA A 461 21.36 -12.72 14.29
N VAL A 462 20.22 -12.05 14.11
CA VAL A 462 19.97 -11.29 12.87
C VAL A 462 20.94 -10.11 12.76
N TYR A 463 21.22 -9.42 13.88
CA TYR A 463 22.19 -8.34 13.91
C TYR A 463 23.57 -8.77 13.39
N GLN A 464 24.08 -9.94 13.84
CA GLN A 464 25.36 -10.46 13.37
C GLN A 464 25.36 -10.72 11.87
N LEU A 465 24.34 -11.38 11.35
CA LEU A 465 24.20 -11.65 9.91
C LEU A 465 24.12 -10.38 9.06
N VAL A 466 23.35 -9.38 9.52
CA VAL A 466 23.22 -8.11 8.81
C VAL A 466 24.53 -7.32 8.87
N GLN A 467 25.24 -7.33 10.00
CA GLN A 467 26.49 -6.61 10.17
C GLN A 467 27.62 -7.18 9.29
N GLU A 468 27.62 -8.48 9.02
CA GLU A 468 28.57 -9.11 8.08
C GLU A 468 28.41 -8.56 6.65
N ASP A 469 27.18 -8.33 6.20
CA ASP A 469 26.89 -7.77 4.87
C ASP A 469 26.92 -6.24 4.84
N PHE A 470 26.59 -5.57 5.96
CA PHE A 470 26.50 -4.12 6.05
C PHE A 470 27.06 -3.61 7.39
N TYR A 471 28.33 -3.19 7.38
CA TYR A 471 29.07 -2.84 8.62
C TYR A 471 28.50 -1.61 9.37
N ASN A 472 27.80 -0.66 8.67
CA ASN A 472 27.15 0.49 9.30
C ASN A 472 25.84 0.09 10.01
N THR A 473 25.88 -1.00 10.76
CA THR A 473 24.75 -1.52 11.53
C THR A 473 25.01 -1.36 13.02
N THR A 474 24.04 -0.82 13.74
CA THR A 474 24.07 -0.73 15.21
C THR A 474 23.00 -1.64 15.81
N GLY A 475 23.43 -2.57 16.65
CA GLY A 475 22.54 -3.39 17.47
C GLY A 475 22.71 -2.99 18.94
N LYS A 476 21.61 -2.71 19.64
CA LYS A 476 21.61 -2.47 21.10
C LYS A 476 20.48 -3.27 21.75
N GLN A 477 20.77 -3.77 22.95
CA GLN A 477 19.74 -4.46 23.75
C GLN A 477 18.72 -3.43 24.28
N GLY A 478 17.42 -3.77 24.18
CA GLY A 478 16.31 -2.93 24.59
C GLY A 478 16.19 -2.77 26.13
N THR A 479 17.19 -2.17 26.76
CA THR A 479 17.14 -1.85 28.19
C THR A 479 16.08 -0.78 28.49
N ALA A 480 15.59 -0.73 29.75
CA ALA A 480 14.62 0.28 30.17
C ALA A 480 15.12 1.73 29.91
N ALA A 481 16.40 1.99 30.16
CA ALA A 481 17.01 3.30 29.91
C ALA A 481 17.04 3.64 28.40
N LEU A 482 17.40 2.69 27.55
CA LEU A 482 17.39 2.88 26.09
C LEU A 482 15.97 3.13 25.59
N LYS A 483 14.99 2.33 26.01
CA LYS A 483 13.58 2.51 25.64
C LYS A 483 13.04 3.88 26.04
N TYR A 484 13.37 4.32 27.26
CA TYR A 484 12.99 5.67 27.74
C TYR A 484 13.59 6.79 26.87
N MET A 485 14.87 6.68 26.54
CA MET A 485 15.55 7.64 25.64
C MET A 485 14.89 7.68 24.26
N LEU A 486 14.67 6.54 23.64
CA LEU A 486 14.06 6.43 22.31
C LEU A 486 12.63 6.98 22.27
N VAL A 487 11.82 6.67 23.30
CA VAL A 487 10.46 7.19 23.40
C VAL A 487 10.47 8.71 23.57
N THR A 488 11.33 9.24 24.45
CA THR A 488 11.45 10.69 24.65
C THR A 488 11.85 11.41 23.37
N GLN A 489 12.80 10.85 22.62
CA GLN A 489 13.22 11.35 21.31
C GLN A 489 12.07 11.31 20.31
N GLY A 490 11.38 10.18 20.17
CA GLY A 490 10.22 10.04 19.28
C GLY A 490 9.09 11.02 19.59
N GLN A 491 8.79 11.24 20.88
CA GLN A 491 7.84 12.27 21.32
C GLN A 491 8.27 13.67 20.85
N GLY A 492 9.58 13.97 20.96
CA GLY A 492 10.16 15.23 20.48
C GLY A 492 9.96 15.40 18.96
N LEU A 493 10.29 14.38 18.19
CA LEU A 493 10.15 14.39 16.73
C LEU A 493 8.69 14.65 16.29
N PHE A 494 7.71 14.00 16.90
CA PHE A 494 6.29 14.24 16.59
C PHE A 494 5.83 15.64 16.99
N ARG A 495 6.21 16.12 18.17
CA ARG A 495 5.86 17.48 18.63
C ARG A 495 6.43 18.58 17.73
N GLN A 496 7.64 18.38 17.18
CA GLN A 496 8.31 19.30 16.29
C GLN A 496 7.96 19.10 14.81
N ASN A 497 7.05 18.18 14.48
CA ASN A 497 6.67 17.77 13.10
C ASN A 497 7.89 17.29 12.27
N ARG A 498 8.84 16.61 12.90
CA ARG A 498 10.07 16.12 12.27
C ARG A 498 10.08 14.63 11.94
N LEU A 499 9.02 13.91 12.20
CA LEU A 499 8.82 12.52 11.77
C LEU A 499 7.46 12.41 11.11
N LYS A 500 7.44 12.07 9.83
CA LYS A 500 6.20 11.91 9.07
C LYS A 500 6.10 10.54 8.42
N PHE A 501 4.87 10.06 8.25
CA PHE A 501 4.56 8.82 7.55
C PHE A 501 3.22 8.92 6.82
N SER A 502 2.95 7.97 5.92
CA SER A 502 1.70 7.98 5.15
C SER A 502 0.48 7.87 6.05
N GLN A 503 -0.52 8.72 5.82
CA GLN A 503 -1.82 8.64 6.49
C GLN A 503 -2.58 7.34 6.20
N ASP A 504 -2.19 6.60 5.16
CA ASP A 504 -2.73 5.27 4.84
C ASP A 504 -2.25 4.17 5.80
N TRP A 505 -1.24 4.46 6.61
CA TRP A 505 -0.60 3.50 7.51
C TRP A 505 -1.06 3.71 8.96
N THR A 506 -2.36 3.51 9.18
CA THR A 506 -2.96 3.65 10.52
C THR A 506 -2.39 2.66 11.54
N GLU A 507 -1.83 1.54 11.08
CA GLU A 507 -1.12 0.57 11.92
C GLU A 507 0.16 1.15 12.57
N ILE A 508 0.85 2.09 11.93
CA ILE A 508 1.98 2.79 12.56
C ILE A 508 1.48 3.68 13.71
N PHE A 509 0.36 4.39 13.50
CA PHE A 509 -0.30 5.14 14.57
C PHE A 509 -0.65 4.22 15.75
N GLU A 510 -1.26 3.07 15.47
CA GLU A 510 -1.65 2.08 16.48
C GLU A 510 -0.42 1.56 17.26
N CYS A 511 0.69 1.27 16.57
CA CYS A 511 1.95 0.85 17.20
C CYS A 511 2.48 1.89 18.19
N PHE A 512 2.47 3.17 17.84
CA PHE A 512 2.87 4.23 18.78
C PHE A 512 1.90 4.36 19.96
N MET A 513 0.59 4.22 19.71
CA MET A 513 -0.42 4.28 20.75
C MET A 513 -0.36 3.09 21.73
N ALA A 514 0.22 1.96 21.32
CA ALA A 514 0.42 0.78 22.15
C ALA A 514 1.60 0.92 23.15
N ILE A 515 2.46 1.92 23.00
CA ILE A 515 3.58 2.16 23.92
C ILE A 515 3.08 2.88 25.17
N THR A 516 3.15 2.22 26.31
CA THR A 516 2.61 2.65 27.60
C THR A 516 3.65 2.56 28.73
N THR A 517 3.30 3.05 29.90
CA THR A 517 4.06 2.79 31.12
C THR A 517 3.48 1.58 31.85
N GLY A 518 4.36 0.65 32.24
CA GLY A 518 4.05 -0.43 33.15
C GLY A 518 4.79 -0.27 34.48
N THR A 519 4.45 -1.07 35.47
CA THR A 519 5.16 -1.16 36.74
C THR A 519 5.71 -2.58 36.94
N THR A 520 6.96 -2.69 37.29
CA THR A 520 7.55 -3.97 37.70
C THR A 520 7.05 -4.39 39.07
N ARG A 521 7.25 -5.66 39.47
CA ARG A 521 6.97 -6.16 40.82
C ARG A 521 7.71 -5.41 41.94
N SER A 522 8.74 -4.62 41.58
CA SER A 522 9.52 -3.76 42.47
C SER A 522 9.15 -2.29 42.42
N ASP A 523 7.95 -1.95 41.92
CA ASP A 523 7.43 -0.60 41.73
C ASP A 523 8.27 0.33 40.85
N SER A 524 9.17 -0.23 40.02
CA SER A 524 9.93 0.56 39.03
C SER A 524 9.09 0.77 37.78
N ILE A 525 9.03 2.01 37.28
CA ILE A 525 8.35 2.36 36.04
C ILE A 525 9.18 1.79 34.87
N VAL A 526 8.53 1.02 34.00
CA VAL A 526 9.09 0.49 32.75
C VAL A 526 8.25 0.91 31.57
N ILE A 527 8.87 1.03 30.42
CA ILE A 527 8.14 1.21 29.17
C ILE A 527 7.79 -0.17 28.63
N GLU A 528 6.50 -0.38 28.47
CA GLU A 528 5.93 -1.61 27.93
C GLU A 528 5.19 -1.30 26.63
N THR A 529 5.16 -2.29 25.76
CA THR A 529 4.19 -2.30 24.66
C THR A 529 3.04 -3.17 25.15
N SER A 530 1.83 -2.66 25.10
CA SER A 530 0.67 -3.48 25.48
C SER A 530 0.60 -4.66 24.51
N ARG A 531 0.80 -5.88 25.01
CA ARG A 531 0.83 -7.12 24.23
C ARG A 531 -0.54 -7.55 23.72
N THR A 532 -1.49 -6.69 23.77
CA THR A 532 -2.89 -6.95 23.60
C THR A 532 -3.35 -6.90 22.13
N GLN A 533 -2.42 -6.85 21.17
CA GLN A 533 -2.76 -6.77 19.75
C GLN A 533 -1.87 -7.68 18.92
N ALA A 534 -2.42 -8.71 18.31
CA ALA A 534 -1.68 -9.65 17.46
C ALA A 534 -1.08 -9.05 16.17
N ASN A 535 -1.33 -7.77 15.87
CA ASN A 535 -0.72 -7.03 14.76
C ASN A 535 -0.23 -5.63 15.13
N ALA A 536 -0.25 -5.26 16.39
CA ALA A 536 0.24 -3.97 16.87
C ALA A 536 1.06 -4.15 18.16
N HIS A 537 2.11 -4.96 18.06
CA HIS A 537 3.10 -5.15 19.12
C HIS A 537 4.01 -3.93 19.32
N GLY A 538 3.70 -2.81 18.69
CA GLY A 538 4.59 -1.66 18.65
C GLY A 538 5.76 -1.83 17.67
N ASP A 539 5.83 -2.94 16.93
CA ASP A 539 6.96 -3.35 16.12
C ASP A 539 7.39 -2.27 15.13
N TYR A 540 6.44 -1.67 14.40
CA TYR A 540 6.77 -0.55 13.51
C TYR A 540 7.24 0.70 14.28
N ALA A 541 6.62 0.99 15.44
CA ALA A 541 7.04 2.12 16.25
C ALA A 541 8.46 1.92 16.79
N TRP A 542 8.76 0.71 17.30
CA TRP A 542 10.11 0.37 17.76
C TRP A 542 11.11 0.35 16.61
N ALA A 543 10.78 -0.24 15.47
CA ALA A 543 11.65 -0.20 14.28
C ALA A 543 11.99 1.26 13.88
N ILE A 544 10.99 2.15 13.84
CA ILE A 544 11.22 3.58 13.57
C ILE A 544 12.14 4.21 14.61
N LEU A 545 11.88 3.96 15.90
CA LEU A 545 12.65 4.51 17.00
C LEU A 545 14.10 3.99 17.02
N TYR A 546 14.33 2.71 16.75
CA TYR A 546 15.68 2.14 16.62
C TYR A 546 16.44 2.72 15.43
N GLY A 547 15.79 2.81 14.27
CA GLY A 547 16.40 3.37 13.06
C GLY A 547 16.88 4.80 13.27
N ILE A 548 16.00 5.69 13.73
CA ILE A 548 16.32 7.10 13.93
C ILE A 548 17.25 7.29 15.14
N GLY A 549 16.93 6.69 16.29
CA GLY A 549 17.65 6.91 17.53
C GLY A 549 19.10 6.43 17.47
N PHE A 550 19.38 5.33 16.79
CA PHE A 550 20.75 4.86 16.64
C PHE A 550 21.52 5.68 15.61
N TYR A 551 20.89 6.09 14.53
CA TYR A 551 21.49 6.98 13.54
C TYR A 551 21.90 8.33 14.18
N GLU A 552 20.98 9.00 14.89
CA GLU A 552 21.29 10.28 15.56
C GLU A 552 22.37 10.12 16.63
N SER A 553 22.44 8.97 17.33
CA SER A 553 23.49 8.71 18.31
C SER A 553 24.91 8.64 17.73
N ILE A 554 25.02 8.31 16.43
CA ILE A 554 26.32 8.19 15.73
C ILE A 554 26.69 9.53 15.07
N THR A 555 25.73 10.23 14.49
CA THR A 555 25.98 11.49 13.77
C THR A 555 26.18 12.70 14.69
N GLY A 556 25.85 12.56 15.99
CA GLY A 556 25.94 13.66 16.96
C GLY A 556 24.86 14.74 16.75
N GLU A 557 23.88 14.51 15.93
CA GLU A 557 22.71 15.39 15.73
C GLU A 557 21.75 15.31 16.93
N THR A 558 22.26 15.55 18.14
CA THR A 558 21.38 15.72 19.30
C THR A 558 20.91 17.17 19.34
N HIS A 559 19.59 17.35 19.42
CA HIS A 559 18.87 18.63 19.39
C HIS A 559 19.11 19.57 20.61
N GLU A 560 20.24 19.49 21.29
CA GLU A 560 20.57 20.38 22.42
C GLU A 560 21.17 21.74 22.01
N GLN A 561 21.50 21.98 20.74
CA GLN A 561 22.22 23.20 20.36
C GLN A 561 21.34 24.41 20.03
N GLU A 562 20.02 24.27 19.79
CA GLU A 562 19.18 25.44 19.49
C GLU A 562 18.51 26.10 20.72
N ALA A 563 18.57 25.48 21.89
CA ALA A 563 17.98 26.06 23.12
C ALA A 563 18.91 27.07 23.84
N ARG A 564 20.15 27.28 23.39
CA ARG A 564 21.11 28.21 23.99
C ARG A 564 21.41 29.50 23.21
N GLY A 565 20.72 29.72 22.10
CA GLY A 565 20.92 30.89 21.22
C GLY A 565 19.90 32.01 21.37
N GLY A 566 19.31 32.22 22.54
CA GLY A 566 18.25 33.20 22.74
C GLY A 566 18.30 33.99 24.04
N VAL A 567 19.48 34.48 24.43
CA VAL A 567 19.58 35.55 25.44
C VAL A 567 20.77 36.44 25.05
N TYR A 568 20.43 37.46 24.28
CA TYR A 568 21.07 38.79 24.41
C TYR A 568 20.09 39.79 23.80
#